data_4081fd75eca48ff4a44b45ef00995e5e
#
_entry.id   4081fd75eca48ff4a44b45ef00995e5e
#
_cell.length_a   1.000
_cell.length_b   1.000
_cell.length_c   1.000
_cell.angle_alpha   90.00
_cell.angle_beta   90.00
_cell.angle_gamma   90.00
#
_symmetry.space_group_name_H-M   'P 1'
#
loop_
_entity.id
_entity.type
_entity.pdbx_description
1 polymer ?
#
loop_
_entity_poly.entity_id
_entity_poly.type
_entity_poly.pdbx_seq_one_letter_code
_entity_poly.pdbx_strand_id
1 'polypeptide(L)'
;MKRVFKLGILLGFIFSLCTAAQAATTACKINGVVTDSISGEAIPFVTIGIENNEGKVLSRIASDELGKFMITASSGQNYRLVVSSVGYGTKYVDISLSENEKNKDLGTIKLTESSELSEVTVVAQKPLIKSDIDKITYDMEADPD
;
A
#
# COMPACT_ATOMS: atom_id res chain seq x y z
N MET A 1 25.78 -49.71 33.65
CA MET A 1 25.61 -49.30 32.24
C MET A 1 24.14 -49.21 31.78
N LYS A 2 23.20 -49.92 32.37
CA LYS A 2 21.78 -49.87 31.98
C LYS A 2 21.03 -48.56 32.37
N ARG A 3 21.54 -47.78 33.31
CA ARG A 3 20.90 -46.53 33.79
C ARG A 3 21.22 -45.32 32.93
N VAL A 4 22.37 -45.30 32.26
CA VAL A 4 22.79 -44.18 31.39
C VAL A 4 22.07 -44.24 30.05
N PHE A 5 21.74 -45.45 29.58
CA PHE A 5 21.02 -45.65 28.33
C PHE A 5 19.55 -45.17 28.38
N LYS A 6 18.94 -45.33 29.58
CA LYS A 6 17.55 -44.84 29.82
C LYS A 6 17.51 -43.29 29.90
N LEU A 7 18.55 -42.65 30.40
CA LEU A 7 18.62 -41.20 30.49
C LEU A 7 18.84 -40.56 29.14
N GLY A 8 19.62 -41.21 28.25
CA GLY A 8 19.85 -40.72 26.86
C GLY A 8 18.58 -40.77 26.01
N ILE A 9 17.72 -41.80 26.20
CA ILE A 9 16.46 -41.93 25.46
C ILE A 9 15.44 -40.89 25.95
N LEU A 10 15.42 -40.59 27.26
CA LEU A 10 14.53 -39.56 27.82
C LEU A 10 14.90 -38.17 27.37
N LEU A 11 16.23 -37.87 27.25
CA LEU A 11 16.71 -36.55 26.77
C LEU A 11 16.47 -36.37 25.27
N GLY A 12 16.53 -37.46 24.48
CA GLY A 12 16.22 -37.41 23.04
C GLY A 12 14.75 -37.17 22.73
N PHE A 13 13.86 -37.61 23.64
CA PHE A 13 12.41 -37.46 23.46
C PHE A 13 11.90 -36.04 23.76
N ILE A 14 12.62 -35.26 24.56
CA ILE A 14 12.27 -33.87 24.91
C ILE A 14 12.68 -32.90 23.76
N PHE A 15 13.66 -33.28 22.95
CA PHE A 15 14.12 -32.42 21.83
C PHE A 15 13.24 -32.50 20.57
N SER A 16 12.33 -33.49 20.50
CA SER A 16 11.48 -33.69 19.31
C SER A 16 10.14 -32.96 19.34
N LEU A 17 9.83 -32.18 20.39
CA LEU A 17 8.57 -31.46 20.51
C LEU A 17 8.64 -29.98 20.16
N CYS A 18 9.74 -29.52 19.54
CA CYS A 18 9.78 -28.17 18.94
C CYS A 18 9.25 -28.23 17.51
N THR A 19 8.01 -28.72 17.32
CA THR A 19 7.26 -28.42 16.12
C THR A 19 6.90 -26.94 16.20
N ALA A 20 7.65 -26.11 15.46
CA ALA A 20 7.26 -24.75 15.21
C ALA A 20 5.83 -24.78 14.67
N ALA A 21 4.89 -24.30 15.47
CA ALA A 21 3.54 -24.03 15.01
C ALA A 21 3.68 -22.94 13.95
N GLN A 22 3.79 -23.34 12.70
CA GLN A 22 3.66 -22.44 11.59
C GLN A 22 2.22 -21.94 11.65
N ALA A 23 2.04 -20.72 12.08
CA ALA A 23 0.76 -20.03 11.97
C ALA A 23 0.38 -20.07 10.50
N ALA A 24 -0.56 -20.93 10.14
CA ALA A 24 -1.09 -21.00 8.79
C ALA A 24 -1.80 -19.67 8.52
N THR A 25 -1.12 -18.80 7.80
CA THR A 25 -1.66 -17.50 7.39
C THR A 25 -2.81 -17.79 6.44
N THR A 26 -4.02 -17.58 6.89
CA THR A 26 -5.22 -17.78 6.06
C THR A 26 -5.25 -16.70 5.00
N ALA A 27 -5.43 -17.07 3.73
CA ALA A 27 -5.60 -16.13 2.65
C ALA A 27 -7.05 -15.62 2.62
N CYS A 28 -7.23 -14.30 2.61
CA CYS A 28 -8.52 -13.63 2.46
C CYS A 28 -8.67 -13.14 1.01
N LYS A 29 -9.82 -13.40 0.40
CA LYS A 29 -10.21 -12.86 -0.90
C LYS A 29 -10.96 -11.55 -0.69
N ILE A 30 -10.46 -10.48 -1.32
CA ILE A 30 -11.03 -9.15 -1.27
C ILE A 30 -11.70 -8.88 -2.60
N ASN A 31 -13.00 -8.66 -2.59
CA ASN A 31 -13.81 -8.43 -3.77
C ASN A 31 -14.38 -7.01 -3.76
N GLY A 32 -14.67 -6.48 -4.93
CA GLY A 32 -15.34 -5.21 -5.08
C GLY A 32 -15.66 -4.89 -6.54
N VAL A 33 -16.36 -3.78 -6.74
CA VAL A 33 -16.68 -3.24 -8.06
C VAL A 33 -16.28 -1.78 -8.09
N VAL A 34 -15.65 -1.35 -9.16
CA VAL A 34 -15.25 0.05 -9.35
C VAL A 34 -16.21 0.72 -10.33
N THR A 35 -16.76 1.85 -9.93
CA THR A 35 -17.71 2.64 -10.74
C THR A 35 -17.30 4.10 -10.76
N ASP A 36 -17.81 4.79 -11.77
CA ASP A 36 -17.76 6.25 -11.84
C ASP A 36 -18.68 6.86 -10.76
N SER A 37 -18.20 7.91 -10.10
CA SER A 37 -18.95 8.57 -9.02
C SER A 37 -20.14 9.39 -9.51
N ILE A 38 -20.14 9.80 -10.76
CA ILE A 38 -21.16 10.67 -11.37
C ILE A 38 -22.16 9.83 -12.14
N SER A 39 -21.70 9.04 -13.13
CA SER A 39 -22.57 8.22 -13.97
C SER A 39 -23.04 6.94 -13.28
N GLY A 40 -22.27 6.43 -12.31
CA GLY A 40 -22.50 5.12 -11.69
C GLY A 40 -22.15 3.94 -12.58
N GLU A 41 -21.61 4.18 -13.76
CA GLU A 41 -21.20 3.14 -14.69
C GLU A 41 -19.92 2.44 -14.20
N ALA A 42 -19.82 1.16 -14.52
CA ALA A 42 -18.63 0.39 -14.19
C ALA A 42 -17.43 0.87 -15.00
N ILE A 43 -16.28 1.03 -14.34
CA ILE A 43 -15.02 1.40 -14.98
C ILE A 43 -14.24 0.14 -15.30
N PRO A 44 -14.01 -0.18 -16.57
CA PRO A 44 -13.26 -1.37 -16.95
C PRO A 44 -11.75 -1.19 -16.74
N PHE A 45 -11.06 -2.30 -16.55
CA PHE A 45 -9.60 -2.39 -16.52
C PHE A 45 -8.91 -1.43 -15.52
N VAL A 46 -9.55 -1.20 -14.38
CA VAL A 46 -8.98 -0.39 -13.29
C VAL A 46 -7.82 -1.14 -12.66
N THR A 47 -6.74 -0.45 -12.39
CA THR A 47 -5.61 -1.01 -11.65
C THR A 47 -5.89 -0.98 -10.16
N ILE A 48 -5.86 -2.15 -9.52
CA ILE A 48 -6.04 -2.32 -8.09
C ILE A 48 -4.73 -2.86 -7.51
N GLY A 49 -4.11 -2.10 -6.63
CA GLY A 49 -2.94 -2.51 -5.85
C GLY A 49 -3.30 -2.71 -4.39
N ILE A 50 -2.60 -3.61 -3.71
CA ILE A 50 -2.67 -3.77 -2.26
C ILE A 50 -1.30 -3.48 -1.65
N GLU A 51 -1.27 -2.62 -0.66
CA GLU A 51 -0.08 -2.19 0.04
C GLU A 51 -0.17 -2.57 1.52
N ASN A 52 0.98 -2.87 2.12
CA ASN A 52 1.08 -3.04 3.57
C ASN A 52 1.15 -1.67 4.27
N ASN A 53 1.20 -1.68 5.61
CA ASN A 53 1.30 -0.46 6.42
C ASN A 53 2.58 0.36 6.18
N GLU A 54 3.58 -0.24 5.55
CA GLU A 54 4.85 0.42 5.20
C GLU A 54 4.80 1.08 3.80
N GLY A 55 3.67 0.99 3.09
CA GLY A 55 3.51 1.48 1.73
C GLY A 55 4.14 0.59 0.65
N LYS A 56 4.52 -0.64 1.00
CA LYS A 56 5.05 -1.61 0.06
C LYS A 56 3.91 -2.29 -0.69
N VAL A 57 3.95 -2.24 -2.01
CA VAL A 57 3.00 -2.96 -2.87
C VAL A 57 3.26 -4.47 -2.78
N LEU A 58 2.25 -5.21 -2.37
CA LEU A 58 2.29 -6.67 -2.23
C LEU A 58 1.76 -7.39 -3.46
N SER A 59 0.71 -6.86 -4.06
CA SER A 59 0.07 -7.41 -5.26
C SER A 59 -0.60 -6.31 -6.07
N ARG A 60 -0.75 -6.54 -7.36
CA ARG A 60 -1.45 -5.64 -8.27
C ARG A 60 -2.21 -6.44 -9.32
N ILE A 61 -3.46 -6.07 -9.57
CA ILE A 61 -4.35 -6.69 -10.55
C ILE A 61 -5.10 -5.61 -11.34
N ALA A 62 -5.76 -6.03 -12.43
CA ALA A 62 -6.72 -5.19 -13.13
C ALA A 62 -8.15 -5.75 -12.92
N SER A 63 -9.14 -4.86 -12.87
CA SER A 63 -10.55 -5.27 -12.89
C SER A 63 -10.95 -5.81 -14.24
N ASP A 64 -12.10 -6.50 -14.30
CA ASP A 64 -12.71 -6.95 -15.55
C ASP A 64 -13.45 -5.80 -16.29
N GLU A 65 -14.12 -6.13 -17.38
CA GLU A 65 -14.90 -5.18 -18.18
C GLU A 65 -16.09 -4.58 -17.42
N LEU A 66 -16.54 -5.24 -16.37
CA LEU A 66 -17.63 -4.81 -15.47
C LEU A 66 -17.12 -4.10 -14.23
N GLY A 67 -15.84 -3.73 -14.17
CA GLY A 67 -15.22 -3.09 -13.03
C GLY A 67 -15.07 -4.00 -11.80
N LYS A 68 -15.32 -5.30 -11.91
CA LYS A 68 -15.20 -6.25 -10.81
C LYS A 68 -13.74 -6.67 -10.63
N PHE A 69 -13.33 -6.80 -9.39
CA PHE A 69 -11.99 -7.29 -9.05
C PHE A 69 -12.03 -8.28 -7.90
N MET A 70 -11.00 -9.12 -7.84
CA MET A 70 -10.73 -10.02 -6.73
C MET A 70 -9.23 -10.09 -6.49
N ILE A 71 -8.78 -9.61 -5.35
CA ILE A 71 -7.38 -9.65 -4.92
C ILE A 71 -7.27 -10.45 -3.63
N THR A 72 -6.14 -11.13 -3.42
CA THR A 72 -5.92 -11.97 -2.25
C THR A 72 -4.83 -11.35 -1.36
N ALA A 73 -5.07 -11.35 -0.06
CA ALA A 73 -4.13 -10.93 0.95
C ALA A 73 -4.14 -11.85 2.17
N SER A 74 -3.13 -11.77 3.01
CA SER A 74 -3.09 -12.53 4.26
C SER A 74 -4.08 -11.97 5.27
N SER A 75 -4.87 -12.84 5.92
CA SER A 75 -5.77 -12.42 7.01
C SER A 75 -4.99 -11.95 8.24
N GLY A 76 -5.65 -11.24 9.15
CA GLY A 76 -5.06 -10.76 10.40
C GLY A 76 -4.15 -9.55 10.27
N GLN A 77 -4.20 -8.83 9.17
CA GLN A 77 -3.38 -7.63 8.92
C GLN A 77 -4.18 -6.48 8.33
N ASN A 78 -3.62 -5.29 8.44
CA ASN A 78 -4.17 -4.09 7.82
C ASN A 78 -3.45 -3.82 6.51
N TYR A 79 -4.23 -3.40 5.52
CA TYR A 79 -3.75 -3.09 4.18
C TYR A 79 -4.34 -1.78 3.68
N ARG A 80 -3.71 -1.22 2.68
CA ARG A 80 -4.25 -0.12 1.89
C ARG A 80 -4.46 -0.60 0.46
N LEU A 81 -5.69 -0.48 -0.02
CA LEU A 81 -6.02 -0.71 -1.42
C LEU A 81 -5.80 0.59 -2.18
N VAL A 82 -5.08 0.51 -3.28
CA VAL A 82 -4.83 1.63 -4.20
C VAL A 82 -5.58 1.34 -5.48
N VAL A 83 -6.55 2.18 -5.80
CA VAL A 83 -7.41 2.04 -6.98
C VAL A 83 -7.13 3.19 -7.93
N SER A 84 -6.65 2.90 -9.13
CA SER A 84 -6.30 3.91 -10.12
C SER A 84 -6.74 3.52 -11.53
N SER A 85 -7.19 4.49 -12.29
CA SER A 85 -7.56 4.35 -13.69
C SER A 85 -7.19 5.60 -14.48
N VAL A 86 -6.95 5.45 -15.77
CA VAL A 86 -6.66 6.59 -16.65
C VAL A 86 -7.87 7.51 -16.71
N GLY A 87 -7.67 8.80 -16.49
CA GLY A 87 -8.74 9.79 -16.46
C GLY A 87 -9.46 9.94 -15.12
N TYR A 88 -9.08 9.14 -14.11
CA TYR A 88 -9.66 9.18 -12.77
C TYR A 88 -8.60 9.48 -11.70
N GLY A 89 -9.04 10.13 -10.62
CA GLY A 89 -8.20 10.33 -9.45
C GLY A 89 -7.90 9.01 -8.74
N THR A 90 -6.68 8.83 -8.27
CA THR A 90 -6.30 7.66 -7.47
C THR A 90 -7.03 7.66 -6.14
N LYS A 91 -7.65 6.53 -5.78
CA LYS A 91 -8.36 6.36 -4.51
C LYS A 91 -7.64 5.35 -3.62
N TYR A 92 -7.56 5.70 -2.35
CA TYR A 92 -7.00 4.85 -1.31
C TYR A 92 -8.12 4.38 -0.38
N VAL A 93 -8.15 3.08 -0.09
CA VAL A 93 -9.13 2.46 0.82
C VAL A 93 -8.36 1.64 1.85
N ASP A 94 -8.46 2.01 3.13
CA ASP A 94 -7.85 1.24 4.20
C ASP A 94 -8.72 0.02 4.53
N ILE A 95 -8.10 -1.14 4.63
CA ILE A 95 -8.75 -2.42 4.84
C ILE A 95 -8.14 -3.09 6.06
N SER A 96 -9.00 -3.52 6.97
CA SER A 96 -8.63 -4.38 8.10
C SER A 96 -9.19 -5.76 7.88
N LEU A 97 -8.34 -6.78 7.90
CA LEU A 97 -8.71 -8.18 7.75
C LEU A 97 -8.58 -8.88 9.10
N SER A 98 -9.65 -9.51 9.56
CA SER A 98 -9.64 -10.33 10.77
C SER A 98 -8.86 -11.64 10.54
N GLU A 99 -8.33 -12.25 11.60
CA GLU A 99 -7.45 -13.43 11.50
C GLU A 99 -8.07 -14.63 10.77
N ASN A 100 -9.39 -14.80 10.84
CA ASN A 100 -10.11 -15.91 10.21
C ASN A 100 -10.96 -15.48 9.02
N GLU A 101 -10.81 -14.24 8.54
CA GLU A 101 -11.60 -13.73 7.43
C GLU A 101 -11.12 -14.33 6.11
N LYS A 102 -12.00 -15.08 5.44
CA LYS A 102 -11.69 -15.72 4.15
C LYS A 102 -12.14 -14.89 2.96
N ASN A 103 -13.15 -14.05 3.16
CA ASN A 103 -13.72 -13.20 2.13
C ASN A 103 -14.06 -11.83 2.72
N LYS A 104 -13.63 -10.79 2.02
CA LYS A 104 -13.95 -9.38 2.31
C LYS A 104 -14.60 -8.76 1.10
N ASP A 105 -15.84 -8.33 1.24
CA ASP A 105 -16.53 -7.57 0.21
C ASP A 105 -16.44 -6.07 0.53
N LEU A 106 -15.85 -5.31 -0.36
CA LEU A 106 -15.73 -3.85 -0.24
C LEU A 106 -16.91 -3.12 -0.89
N GLY A 107 -17.81 -3.85 -1.56
CA GLY A 107 -18.90 -3.28 -2.29
C GLY A 107 -18.44 -2.42 -3.48
N THR A 108 -19.09 -1.29 -3.67
CA THR A 108 -18.81 -0.38 -4.77
C THR A 108 -17.80 0.70 -4.37
N ILE A 109 -16.69 0.75 -5.08
CA ILE A 109 -15.68 1.80 -4.96
C ILE A 109 -15.92 2.83 -6.07
N LYS A 110 -16.25 4.05 -5.69
CA LYS A 110 -16.51 5.14 -6.63
C LYS A 110 -15.22 5.92 -6.89
N LEU A 111 -14.85 6.07 -8.17
CA LEU A 111 -13.78 6.96 -8.62
C LEU A 111 -14.39 8.23 -9.21
N THR A 112 -13.73 9.35 -9.00
CA THR A 112 -14.10 10.64 -9.58
C THR A 112 -13.18 10.93 -10.75
N GLU A 113 -13.74 11.36 -11.87
CA GLU A 113 -12.94 11.83 -13.00
C GLU A 113 -12.01 12.96 -12.53
N SER A 114 -10.76 12.82 -12.87
CA SER A 114 -9.79 13.88 -12.69
C SER A 114 -9.88 14.79 -13.90
N SER A 115 -10.60 15.89 -13.77
CA SER A 115 -10.66 16.92 -14.82
C SER A 115 -9.37 17.74 -14.93
N GLU A 116 -8.45 17.50 -14.05
CA GLU A 116 -7.09 18.00 -14.15
C GLU A 116 -6.19 16.85 -14.61
N LEU A 117 -5.51 17.06 -15.72
CA LEU A 117 -4.18 16.51 -15.89
C LEU A 117 -3.48 16.87 -14.58
N SER A 118 -3.37 15.94 -13.68
CA SER A 118 -2.68 16.15 -12.42
C SER A 118 -1.29 16.61 -12.79
N GLU A 119 -1.13 17.92 -12.84
CA GLU A 119 0.15 18.50 -12.55
C GLU A 119 0.56 17.83 -11.25
N VAL A 120 1.50 16.90 -11.36
CA VAL A 120 2.16 16.35 -10.20
C VAL A 120 2.72 17.57 -9.53
N THR A 121 2.02 18.06 -8.52
CA THR A 121 2.56 19.05 -7.63
C THR A 121 3.61 18.27 -6.83
N VAL A 122 4.76 18.12 -7.46
CA VAL A 122 5.99 17.89 -6.75
C VAL A 122 6.08 19.11 -5.86
N VAL A 123 5.67 18.99 -4.62
CA VAL A 123 6.08 19.89 -3.56
C VAL A 123 7.56 19.65 -3.43
N ALA A 124 8.31 20.20 -4.37
CA ALA A 124 9.70 20.47 -4.19
C ALA A 124 9.74 21.40 -3.00
N GLN A 125 10.06 20.87 -1.85
CA GLN A 125 10.57 21.68 -0.75
C GLN A 125 11.75 22.40 -1.37
N LYS A 126 11.53 23.67 -1.76
CA LYS A 126 12.61 24.56 -2.07
C LYS A 126 13.51 24.53 -0.85
N PRO A 127 14.75 24.06 -0.95
CA PRO A 127 15.70 24.40 0.07
C PRO A 127 15.66 25.91 0.13
N LEU A 128 15.37 26.46 1.29
CA LEU A 128 15.57 27.84 1.60
C LEU A 128 17.08 28.09 1.52
N ILE A 129 17.57 28.21 0.30
CA ILE A 129 18.82 28.88 0.08
C ILE A 129 18.49 30.32 0.36
N LYS A 130 18.75 30.76 1.58
CA LYS A 130 18.99 32.15 1.85
C LYS A 130 20.21 32.51 1.01
N SER A 131 19.96 32.85 -0.23
CA SER A 131 20.90 33.63 -0.98
C SER A 131 20.83 35.00 -0.33
N ASP A 132 21.62 35.20 0.70
CA ASP A 132 22.07 36.50 1.06
C ASP A 132 22.87 36.99 -0.16
N ILE A 133 22.13 37.57 -1.10
CA ILE A 133 22.75 38.37 -2.11
C ILE A 133 23.20 39.61 -1.38
N ASP A 134 24.46 39.58 -0.96
CA ASP A 134 25.17 40.76 -0.61
C ASP A 134 24.83 41.81 -1.63
N LYS A 135 24.16 42.82 -1.13
CA LYS A 135 23.88 44.06 -1.77
C LYS A 135 25.22 44.61 -2.21
N ILE A 136 25.62 44.37 -3.45
CA ILE A 136 26.71 45.08 -4.06
C ILE A 136 26.20 46.51 -4.23
N THR A 137 26.42 47.31 -3.21
CA THR A 137 26.26 48.73 -3.29
C THR A 137 27.38 49.22 -4.19
N TYR A 138 27.08 49.43 -5.43
CA TYR A 138 27.91 50.23 -6.30
C TYR A 138 27.75 51.66 -5.83
N ASP A 139 28.65 52.05 -4.99
CA ASP A 139 28.86 53.44 -4.68
C ASP A 139 29.62 54.02 -5.89
N MET A 140 28.86 54.54 -6.82
CA MET A 140 29.40 55.41 -7.86
C MET A 140 29.60 56.77 -7.18
N GLU A 141 30.70 56.86 -6.48
CA GLU A 141 31.21 58.14 -6.11
C GLU A 141 31.53 58.91 -7.42
N ALA A 142 30.61 59.80 -7.75
CA ALA A 142 30.82 60.74 -8.85
C ALA A 142 32.02 61.57 -8.49
N ASP A 143 33.03 61.43 -9.36
CA ASP A 143 34.22 62.25 -9.34
C ASP A 143 33.81 63.73 -9.60
N PRO A 144 34.03 64.66 -8.68
CA PRO A 144 33.81 66.09 -8.96
C PRO A 144 35.09 66.64 -9.54
N ASP A 145 34.97 66.99 -10.75
CA ASP A 145 35.95 67.86 -11.33
C ASP A 145 35.62 69.35 -11.06
#